data_d267a4b12999dc14267d5a4a526179b0
#
_entry.id   d267a4b12999dc14267d5a4a526179b0
#
_cell.length_a   1.000
_cell.length_b   1.000
_cell.length_c   1.000
_cell.angle_alpha   90.00
_cell.angle_beta   90.00
_cell.angle_gamma   90.00
#
_symmetry.space_group_name_H-M   'P 1'
#
loop_
_entity.id
_entity.type
_entity.pdbx_description
1 polymer ?
#
loop_
_entity_poly.entity_id
_entity_poly.type
_entity_poly.pdbx_seq_one_letter_code
_entity_poly.pdbx_strand_id
1 'polypeptide(L)'
;IFFFSDQMAIGGIKAINEYGYKIGEDIGIIGFDNLEISEFLGLSSISQMLYEKLLFSVEYILYGNGKLFDEKLPTISYSPELVIRKSSVKNPKLISAI
;
A
#
# COMPACT_ATOMS: atom_id res chain seq x y z
N ILE A 1 14.37 2.70 0.37
CA ILE A 1 14.13 1.32 0.87
C ILE A 1 12.67 0.96 0.62
N PHE A 2 12.45 -0.20 0.05
CA PHE A 2 11.13 -0.77 -0.15
C PHE A 2 10.90 -1.89 0.88
N PHE A 3 9.79 -1.77 1.63
CA PHE A 3 9.40 -2.77 2.60
C PHE A 3 8.22 -3.60 2.08
N PHE A 4 8.19 -4.90 2.40
CA PHE A 4 7.13 -5.80 1.96
C PHE A 4 5.77 -5.52 2.61
N SER A 5 5.74 -4.75 3.68
CA SER A 5 4.49 -4.31 4.33
C SER A 5 4.69 -2.99 5.03
N ASP A 6 3.60 -2.28 5.27
CA ASP A 6 3.64 -1.03 6.03
C ASP A 6 4.06 -1.27 7.48
N GLN A 7 3.72 -2.42 8.05
CA GLN A 7 4.16 -2.77 9.41
C GLN A 7 5.68 -2.94 9.50
N MET A 8 6.29 -3.57 8.51
CA MET A 8 7.75 -3.65 8.44
C MET A 8 8.38 -2.27 8.27
N ALA A 9 7.74 -1.41 7.48
CA ALA A 9 8.19 -0.04 7.28
C ALA A 9 8.18 0.76 8.59
N ILE A 10 7.22 0.54 9.48
CA ILE A 10 7.17 1.19 10.80
C ILE A 10 8.44 0.88 11.60
N GLY A 11 8.85 -0.38 11.63
CA GLY A 11 10.12 -0.76 12.26
C GLY A 11 11.32 -0.10 11.62
N GLY A 12 11.35 -0.04 10.30
CA GLY A 12 12.38 0.65 9.55
C GLY A 12 12.44 2.15 9.85
N ILE A 13 11.29 2.81 9.93
CA ILE A 13 11.19 4.22 10.30
C ILE A 13 11.81 4.47 11.67
N LYS A 14 11.46 3.63 12.64
CA LYS A 14 12.02 3.74 13.98
C LYS A 14 13.54 3.64 13.97
N ALA A 15 14.07 2.63 13.31
CA ALA A 15 15.52 2.42 13.23
C ALA A 15 16.23 3.59 12.55
N ILE A 16 15.70 4.07 11.43
CA ILE A 16 16.29 5.17 10.67
C ILE A 16 16.34 6.45 11.53
N ASN A 17 15.26 6.74 12.25
CA ASN A 17 15.19 7.90 13.13
C ASN A 17 16.18 7.78 14.31
N GLU A 18 16.32 6.59 14.88
CA GLU A 18 17.27 6.33 15.96
C GLU A 18 18.72 6.56 15.52
N TYR A 19 19.03 6.26 14.26
CA TYR A 19 20.36 6.51 13.69
C TYR A 19 20.56 7.96 13.22
N GLY A 20 19.57 8.82 13.38
CA GLY A 20 19.68 10.25 13.09
C GLY A 20 19.46 10.63 11.63
N TYR A 21 19.00 9.71 10.80
CA TYR A 21 18.67 10.01 9.42
C TYR A 21 17.23 10.52 9.28
N LYS A 22 17.03 11.39 8.30
CA LYS A 22 15.71 11.95 8.01
C LYS A 22 15.05 11.18 6.87
N ILE A 23 13.84 10.67 7.15
CA ILE A 23 13.06 9.94 6.16
C ILE A 23 12.55 10.90 5.10
N GLY A 24 12.68 10.47 3.84
CA GLY A 24 12.35 11.27 2.68
C GLY A 24 13.51 12.13 2.20
N GLU A 25 14.23 12.77 3.12
CA GLU A 25 15.35 13.63 2.79
C GLU A 25 16.65 12.84 2.59
N ASP A 26 17.03 12.03 3.57
CA ASP A 26 18.27 11.22 3.53
C ASP A 26 17.98 9.84 2.95
N ILE A 27 16.89 9.22 3.36
CA ILE A 27 16.50 7.87 2.96
C ILE A 27 15.02 7.87 2.59
N GLY A 28 14.71 7.52 1.34
CA GLY A 28 13.33 7.31 0.89
C GLY A 28 12.80 5.95 1.31
N ILE A 29 11.54 5.91 1.73
CA ILE A 29 10.88 4.67 2.16
C ILE A 29 9.54 4.52 1.46
N ILE A 30 9.27 3.30 1.02
CA ILE A 30 7.97 2.87 0.48
C ILE A 30 7.56 1.59 1.18
N GLY A 31 6.33 1.55 1.66
CA GLY A 31 5.71 0.36 2.21
C GLY A 31 4.82 -0.35 1.21
N PHE A 32 4.01 -1.25 1.71
CA PHE A 32 3.10 -2.07 0.90
C PHE A 32 1.84 -2.39 1.70
N ASP A 33 0.69 -2.38 1.07
CA ASP A 33 -0.68 -2.58 1.56
C ASP A 33 -1.47 -1.30 1.82
N ASN A 34 -0.82 -0.17 2.00
CA ASN A 34 -1.50 1.11 2.26
C ASN A 34 -2.48 1.03 3.43
N LEU A 35 -1.96 0.61 4.58
CA LEU A 35 -2.74 0.57 5.82
C LEU A 35 -3.12 1.99 6.25
N GLU A 36 -4.17 2.09 7.05
CA GLU A 36 -4.66 3.38 7.56
C GLU A 36 -3.56 4.18 8.28
N ILE A 37 -2.72 3.50 9.05
CA ILE A 37 -1.60 4.13 9.77
C ILE A 37 -0.61 4.82 8.83
N SER A 38 -0.50 4.36 7.60
CA SER A 38 0.44 4.92 6.63
C SER A 38 0.13 6.36 6.26
N GLU A 39 -1.15 6.72 6.21
CA GLU A 39 -1.57 8.10 6.00
C GLU A 39 -1.08 9.00 7.14
N PHE A 40 -1.27 8.59 8.38
CA PHE A 40 -0.83 9.35 9.55
C PHE A 40 0.69 9.51 9.62
N LEU A 41 1.42 8.48 9.21
CA LEU A 41 2.88 8.50 9.21
C LEU A 41 3.48 9.25 8.01
N GLY A 42 2.67 9.58 7.03
CA GLY A 42 3.16 10.11 5.77
C GLY A 42 3.98 9.08 4.99
N LEU A 43 3.66 7.80 5.13
CA LEU A 43 4.35 6.70 4.47
C LEU A 43 3.79 6.47 3.07
N SER A 44 4.64 6.61 2.05
CA SER A 44 4.31 6.17 0.69
C SER A 44 4.13 4.67 0.70
N SER A 45 3.10 4.18 0.03
CA SER A 45 2.77 2.76 0.06
C SER A 45 2.11 2.33 -1.24
N ILE A 46 2.15 1.04 -1.52
CA ILE A 46 1.46 0.45 -2.66
C ILE A 46 0.13 -0.11 -2.19
N SER A 47 -0.96 0.41 -2.76
CA SER A 47 -2.30 -0.12 -2.55
C SER A 47 -2.56 -1.25 -3.53
N GLN A 48 -2.98 -2.39 -3.02
CA GLN A 48 -3.36 -3.55 -3.83
C GLN A 48 -4.85 -3.57 -4.18
N MET A 49 -5.59 -2.51 -3.87
CA MET A 49 -7.04 -2.49 -4.03
C MET A 49 -7.71 -3.66 -3.28
N LEU A 50 -7.24 -3.91 -2.06
CA LEU A 50 -7.64 -5.09 -1.27
C LEU A 50 -9.12 -5.08 -0.93
N TYR A 51 -9.66 -3.91 -0.59
CA TYR A 51 -11.09 -3.75 -0.30
C TYR A 51 -11.94 -4.19 -1.48
N GLU A 52 -11.63 -3.70 -2.66
CA GLU A 52 -12.36 -3.99 -3.90
C GLU A 52 -12.28 -5.48 -4.26
N LYS A 53 -11.10 -6.06 -4.11
CA LYS A 53 -10.90 -7.50 -4.35
C LYS A 53 -11.73 -8.35 -3.40
N LEU A 54 -11.73 -8.01 -2.13
CA LEU A 54 -12.47 -8.74 -1.11
C LEU A 54 -13.98 -8.56 -1.30
N LEU A 55 -14.43 -7.35 -1.58
CA LEU A 55 -15.84 -7.07 -1.85
C LEU A 55 -16.34 -7.89 -3.03
N PHE A 56 -15.62 -7.87 -4.13
CA PHE A 56 -15.95 -8.68 -5.32
C PHE A 56 -16.01 -10.17 -4.97
N SER A 57 -15.01 -10.66 -4.23
CA SER A 57 -14.93 -12.08 -3.87
C SER A 57 -16.12 -12.52 -3.03
N VAL A 58 -16.48 -11.71 -2.03
CA VAL A 58 -17.63 -12.02 -1.16
C VAL A 58 -18.93 -11.97 -1.93
N GLU A 59 -19.14 -10.94 -2.73
CA GLU A 59 -20.34 -10.82 -3.57
C GLU A 59 -20.46 -12.00 -4.55
N TYR A 60 -19.35 -12.40 -5.14
CA TYR A 60 -19.32 -13.55 -6.05
C TYR A 60 -19.71 -14.85 -5.34
N ILE A 61 -19.20 -15.08 -4.13
CA ILE A 61 -19.55 -16.25 -3.32
C ILE A 61 -21.03 -16.24 -2.94
N LEU A 62 -21.56 -15.10 -2.52
CA LEU A 62 -22.94 -14.98 -2.05
C LEU A 62 -23.98 -15.01 -3.19
N TYR A 63 -23.66 -14.39 -4.32
CA TYR A 63 -24.62 -14.15 -5.39
C TYR A 63 -24.28 -14.80 -6.73
N GLY A 64 -23.16 -15.54 -6.78
CA GLY A 64 -22.65 -16.16 -8.01
C GLY A 64 -23.29 -17.49 -8.40
N ASN A 65 -24.48 -17.82 -7.88
CA ASN A 65 -25.26 -19.00 -8.25
C ASN A 65 -24.54 -20.35 -8.09
N GLY A 66 -23.71 -20.49 -7.06
CA GLY A 66 -23.01 -21.74 -6.78
C GLY A 66 -21.91 -22.13 -7.77
N LYS A 67 -21.51 -21.22 -8.63
CA LYS A 67 -20.48 -21.46 -9.66
C LYS A 67 -19.05 -21.36 -9.11
N LEU A 68 -18.87 -21.43 -7.81
CA LEU A 68 -17.55 -21.30 -7.16
C LEU A 68 -16.54 -22.35 -7.68
N PHE A 69 -17.02 -23.48 -8.12
CA PHE A 69 -16.18 -24.58 -8.61
C PHE A 69 -16.28 -24.80 -10.13
N ASP A 70 -16.86 -23.85 -10.85
CA ASP A 70 -16.89 -23.90 -12.31
C ASP A 70 -15.49 -23.61 -12.86
N GLU A 71 -15.03 -24.41 -13.83
CA GLU A 71 -13.75 -24.20 -14.52
C GLU A 71 -13.66 -22.85 -15.23
N LYS A 72 -14.78 -22.16 -15.40
CA LYS A 72 -14.90 -20.83 -16.02
C LYS A 72 -14.96 -19.70 -14.99
N LEU A 73 -14.39 -19.88 -13.81
CA LEU A 73 -14.31 -18.80 -12.83
C LEU A 73 -13.66 -17.56 -13.44
N PRO A 74 -14.30 -16.40 -13.34
CA PRO A 74 -13.73 -15.19 -13.91
C PRO A 74 -12.43 -14.82 -13.17
N THR A 75 -11.42 -14.47 -13.93
CA THR A 75 -10.21 -13.86 -13.38
C THR A 75 -10.36 -12.35 -13.52
N ILE A 76 -10.35 -11.66 -12.40
CA ILE A 76 -10.38 -10.20 -12.38
C ILE A 76 -9.07 -9.71 -11.78
N SER A 77 -8.39 -8.85 -12.53
CA SER A 77 -7.14 -8.25 -12.10
C SER A 77 -7.37 -6.79 -11.74
N TYR A 78 -6.78 -6.37 -10.61
CA TYR A 78 -6.75 -4.98 -10.20
C TYR A 78 -5.31 -4.49 -10.28
N SER A 79 -5.09 -3.34 -10.91
CA SER A 79 -3.77 -2.73 -10.94
C SER A 79 -3.43 -2.14 -9.58
N PRO A 80 -2.23 -2.42 -9.04
CA PRO A 80 -1.81 -1.75 -7.82
C PRO A 80 -1.59 -0.27 -8.07
N GLU A 81 -1.74 0.53 -7.03
CA GLU A 81 -1.58 1.97 -7.09
C GLU A 81 -0.50 2.42 -6.10
N LEU A 82 0.43 3.25 -6.57
CA LEU A 82 1.42 3.87 -5.69
C LEU A 82 0.83 5.14 -5.08
N VAL A 83 0.68 5.14 -3.77
CA VAL A 83 0.25 6.31 -3.00
C VAL A 83 1.49 7.03 -2.51
N ILE A 84 1.79 8.17 -3.11
CA ILE A 84 3.00 8.94 -2.81
C ILE A 84 2.73 9.87 -1.62
N ARG A 85 3.59 9.76 -0.60
CA ARG A 85 3.58 10.61 0.59
C ARG A 85 5.00 11.12 0.87
N LYS A 86 5.17 11.85 1.97
CA LYS A 86 6.45 12.48 2.29
C LYS A 86 7.64 11.51 2.47
N SER A 87 7.39 10.25 2.82
CA SER A 87 8.46 9.29 3.10
C SER A 87 9.34 8.95 1.90
N SER A 88 8.85 9.14 0.69
CA SER A 88 9.59 8.84 -0.55
C SER A 88 9.93 10.08 -1.37
N VAL A 89 9.62 11.27 -0.87
CA VAL A 89 9.83 12.52 -1.62
C VAL A 89 10.82 13.42 -0.86
N LYS A 90 11.90 13.77 -1.55
CA LYS A 90 12.96 14.60 -0.95
C LYS A 90 12.47 16.02 -0.63
N ASN A 91 11.57 16.55 -1.44
CA ASN A 91 10.93 17.84 -1.21
C ASN A 91 9.42 17.66 -1.11
N PRO A 92 8.83 17.70 0.11
CA PRO A 92 7.39 17.48 0.30
C PRO A 92 6.49 18.44 -0.49
N LYS A 93 6.98 19.61 -0.88
CA LYS A 93 6.21 20.55 -1.70
C LYS A 93 5.90 20.01 -3.10
N LEU A 94 6.67 19.03 -3.56
CA LEU A 94 6.43 18.38 -4.85
C LEU A 94 5.21 17.48 -4.85
N ILE A 95 4.74 17.04 -3.68
CA ILE A 95 3.56 16.18 -3.58
C ILE A 95 2.31 16.87 -4.09
N SER A 96 2.16 18.16 -3.82
CA SER A 96 1.01 18.93 -4.29
C SER A 96 1.02 19.22 -5.79
N ALA A 97 2.12 18.95 -6.48
CA ALA A 97 2.25 19.08 -7.93
C ALA A 97 1.92 17.79 -8.69
N ILE A 98 1.76 16.70 -7.97
CA ILE A 98 1.42 15.38 -8.52
C ILE A 98 -0.10 15.19 -8.50
#